data_665c9a7f135edbfe515caa594613496a
#
_entry.id   665c9a7f135edbfe515caa594613496a
#
_cell.length_a   1.000
_cell.length_b   1.000
_cell.length_c   1.000
_cell.angle_alpha   90.00
_cell.angle_beta   90.00
_cell.angle_gamma   90.00
#
_symmetry.space_group_name_H-M   'P 1'
#
loop_
_entity.id
_entity.type
_entity.pdbx_description
1 polymer ?
#
loop_
_entity_poly.entity_id
_entity_poly.type
_entity_poly.pdbx_seq_one_letter_code
_entity_poly.pdbx_strand_id
1 'polypeptide(L)'
;MNITVIGSGYVGLVSGTCFAKMGNKVTCVDIDSVKIEKLNQGIIPIFEPGLETMVLKNVKNKNLFFTSELNEALQNSEIAFIAVGTPMGEDGSADLQYVLAVAKSIGQTMQKRLIVVDKSTVPVGTADQVKATIQKELELRNSDLEFEVVSNPEFLKEGAAIDDFMKPDRVVIGAASEFAFKKMKELYSPFFRSYDRFITMDIRSAEMTKYAANAMLATKISFMNEMANICEKVGADANQVRIGIGSDKRIGYHFIYPGTGYGGSCFPKDIKALRNIAKEHGYSAQLITAVEEVNDAQKLVIVQKIIKRFGEDLTGFTFGIWGLAYKPGTDDMREAPAIYVIKELVKRGAQIKAYDPKAVNEAKEHYLKGVQNITYVNSKYEVLKILMHWCYSQNGKSFVRQILKKSKHN
;
A
#
# COMPACT_ATOMS: atom_id res chain seq x y z
N MET A 1 -4.00 -20.93 17.14
CA MET A 1 -3.61 -21.62 15.90
C MET A 1 -2.14 -21.44 15.64
N ASN A 2 -1.54 -22.38 14.89
CA ASN A 2 -0.19 -22.22 14.34
C ASN A 2 -0.29 -21.67 12.92
N ILE A 3 0.38 -20.56 12.65
CA ILE A 3 0.27 -19.82 11.39
C ILE A 3 1.66 -19.57 10.84
N THR A 4 1.84 -19.79 9.55
CA THR A 4 3.03 -19.36 8.81
C THR A 4 2.65 -18.17 7.92
N VAL A 5 3.46 -17.12 7.94
CA VAL A 5 3.32 -15.96 7.05
C VAL A 5 4.58 -15.87 6.19
N ILE A 6 4.43 -16.07 4.89
CA ILE A 6 5.53 -16.15 3.93
C ILE A 6 5.66 -14.80 3.22
N GLY A 7 6.78 -14.15 3.43
CA GLY A 7 7.07 -12.77 3.08
C GLY A 7 6.97 -11.84 4.29
N SER A 8 8.11 -11.29 4.74
CA SER A 8 8.20 -10.32 5.85
C SER A 8 8.26 -8.88 5.35
N GLY A 9 7.56 -8.59 4.25
CA GLY A 9 7.31 -7.25 3.78
C GLY A 9 6.24 -6.55 4.62
N TYR A 10 5.74 -5.40 4.15
CA TYR A 10 4.77 -4.59 4.89
C TYR A 10 3.52 -5.40 5.29
N VAL A 11 2.85 -6.02 4.33
CA VAL A 11 1.61 -6.79 4.57
C VAL A 11 1.86 -8.00 5.47
N GLY A 12 2.92 -8.77 5.20
CA GLY A 12 3.20 -9.99 5.96
C GLY A 12 3.61 -9.70 7.40
N LEU A 13 4.48 -8.72 7.63
CA LEU A 13 4.95 -8.40 8.98
C LEU A 13 3.82 -7.81 9.84
N VAL A 14 3.00 -6.90 9.28
CA VAL A 14 1.84 -6.35 9.99
C VAL A 14 0.83 -7.45 10.30
N SER A 15 0.47 -8.27 9.31
CA SER A 15 -0.50 -9.36 9.48
C SER A 15 -0.03 -10.38 10.52
N GLY A 16 1.21 -10.87 10.39
CA GLY A 16 1.80 -11.84 11.32
C GLY A 16 1.85 -11.31 12.75
N THR A 17 2.26 -10.04 12.91
CA THR A 17 2.33 -9.38 14.21
C THR A 17 0.94 -9.23 14.85
N CYS A 18 -0.08 -8.87 14.07
CA CYS A 18 -1.45 -8.73 14.56
C CYS A 18 -2.07 -10.10 14.91
N PHE A 19 -1.85 -11.14 14.12
CA PHE A 19 -2.27 -12.50 14.47
C PHE A 19 -1.60 -12.99 15.76
N ALA A 20 -0.30 -12.75 15.93
CA ALA A 20 0.44 -13.10 17.14
C ALA A 20 -0.10 -12.37 18.37
N LYS A 21 -0.48 -11.09 18.24
CA LYS A 21 -1.11 -10.31 19.32
C LYS A 21 -2.42 -10.93 19.80
N MET A 22 -3.15 -11.62 18.92
CA MET A 22 -4.41 -12.31 19.26
C MET A 22 -4.19 -13.72 19.84
N GLY A 23 -2.95 -14.08 20.17
CA GLY A 23 -2.63 -15.33 20.86
C GLY A 23 -2.32 -16.51 19.91
N ASN A 24 -2.22 -16.27 18.61
CA ASN A 24 -1.75 -17.29 17.68
C ASN A 24 -0.22 -17.45 17.77
N LYS A 25 0.28 -18.65 17.51
CA LYS A 25 1.70 -18.89 17.31
C LYS A 25 2.04 -18.65 15.84
N VAL A 26 2.76 -17.58 15.56
CA VAL A 26 3.02 -17.13 14.18
C VAL A 26 4.51 -17.22 13.87
N THR A 27 4.84 -17.85 12.74
CA THR A 27 6.19 -17.86 12.18
C THR A 27 6.19 -17.07 10.86
N CYS A 28 6.90 -15.94 10.83
CA CYS A 28 7.13 -15.19 9.61
C CYS A 28 8.38 -15.74 8.91
N VAL A 29 8.25 -16.04 7.62
CA VAL A 29 9.31 -16.59 6.78
C VAL A 29 9.68 -15.58 5.71
N ASP A 30 10.97 -15.36 5.48
CA ASP A 30 11.46 -14.56 4.35
C ASP A 30 12.73 -15.19 3.79
N ILE A 31 12.90 -15.13 2.47
CA ILE A 31 14.10 -15.62 1.78
C ILE A 31 15.33 -14.78 2.08
N ASP A 32 15.14 -13.51 2.46
CA ASP A 32 16.20 -12.59 2.83
C ASP A 32 16.68 -12.87 4.27
N SER A 33 17.77 -13.64 4.38
CA SER A 33 18.37 -14.00 5.66
C SER A 33 18.87 -12.79 6.45
N VAL A 34 19.32 -11.73 5.78
CA VAL A 34 19.78 -10.49 6.45
C VAL A 34 18.60 -9.77 7.10
N LYS A 35 17.45 -9.74 6.41
CA LYS A 35 16.20 -9.20 6.97
C LYS A 35 15.74 -10.01 8.18
N ILE A 36 15.78 -11.35 8.10
CA ILE A 36 15.41 -12.25 9.20
C ILE A 36 16.34 -12.04 10.38
N GLU A 37 17.63 -11.90 10.17
CA GLU A 37 18.60 -11.62 11.25
C GLU A 37 18.27 -10.30 11.95
N LYS A 38 18.02 -9.22 11.20
CA LYS A 38 17.60 -7.93 11.76
C LYS A 38 16.31 -8.05 12.57
N LEU A 39 15.30 -8.76 12.06
CA LEU A 39 14.02 -8.98 12.76
C LEU A 39 14.24 -9.74 14.07
N ASN A 40 15.10 -10.75 14.10
CA ASN A 40 15.47 -11.49 15.31
C ASN A 40 16.24 -10.64 16.32
N GLN A 41 16.95 -9.61 15.86
CA GLN A 41 17.60 -8.58 16.71
C GLN A 41 16.63 -7.48 17.14
N GLY A 42 15.36 -7.51 16.70
CA GLY A 42 14.36 -6.48 17.01
C GLY A 42 14.43 -5.24 16.13
N ILE A 43 15.20 -5.28 15.05
CA ILE A 43 15.32 -4.19 14.07
C ILE A 43 14.25 -4.37 13.00
N ILE A 44 13.26 -3.46 12.97
CA ILE A 44 12.12 -3.55 12.07
C ILE A 44 12.42 -2.83 10.76
N PRO A 45 12.35 -3.52 9.59
CA PRO A 45 12.79 -2.96 8.31
C PRO A 45 11.78 -2.03 7.63
N ILE A 46 10.63 -1.80 8.26
CA ILE A 46 9.54 -0.97 7.72
C ILE A 46 9.08 0.04 8.76
N PHE A 47 8.62 1.20 8.32
CA PHE A 47 8.02 2.19 9.21
C PHE A 47 6.49 2.05 9.22
N GLU A 48 5.94 1.66 10.38
CA GLU A 48 4.51 1.69 10.67
C GLU A 48 4.32 2.06 12.16
N PRO A 49 3.49 3.09 12.47
CA PRO A 49 3.29 3.51 13.84
C PRO A 49 2.85 2.37 14.78
N GLY A 50 3.62 2.13 15.83
CA GLY A 50 3.32 1.11 16.84
C GLY A 50 3.75 -0.33 16.50
N LEU A 51 4.22 -0.60 15.28
CA LEU A 51 4.59 -1.95 14.86
C LEU A 51 5.79 -2.49 15.65
N GLU A 52 6.86 -1.71 15.77
CA GLU A 52 8.07 -2.11 16.50
C GLU A 52 7.75 -2.59 17.92
N THR A 53 7.02 -1.78 18.67
CA THR A 53 6.60 -2.12 20.05
C THR A 53 5.80 -3.42 20.09
N MET A 54 4.91 -3.64 19.10
CA MET A 54 4.06 -4.82 19.04
C MET A 54 4.86 -6.07 18.67
N VAL A 55 5.80 -5.98 17.70
CA VAL A 55 6.72 -7.06 17.32
C VAL A 55 7.53 -7.50 18.53
N LEU A 56 8.25 -6.57 19.18
CA LEU A 56 9.09 -6.87 20.34
C LEU A 56 8.32 -7.56 21.47
N LYS A 57 7.09 -7.08 21.75
CA LYS A 57 6.22 -7.70 22.75
C LYS A 57 5.82 -9.12 22.39
N ASN A 58 5.46 -9.39 21.13
CA ASN A 58 5.05 -10.72 20.68
C ASN A 58 6.23 -11.70 20.64
N VAL A 59 7.41 -11.26 20.26
CA VAL A 59 8.65 -12.07 20.31
C VAL A 59 8.96 -12.44 21.76
N LYS A 60 8.91 -11.48 22.69
CA LYS A 60 9.10 -11.74 24.13
C LYS A 60 8.09 -12.74 24.69
N ASN A 61 6.84 -12.68 24.22
CA ASN A 61 5.77 -13.60 24.62
C ASN A 61 5.82 -14.96 23.93
N LYS A 62 6.78 -15.18 23.04
CA LYS A 62 6.93 -16.43 22.24
C LYS A 62 5.71 -16.73 21.36
N ASN A 63 5.04 -15.70 20.87
CA ASN A 63 3.93 -15.79 19.92
C ASN A 63 4.34 -15.45 18.48
N LEU A 64 5.49 -14.78 18.29
CA LEU A 64 6.01 -14.38 16.98
C LEU A 64 7.46 -14.83 16.82
N PHE A 65 7.74 -15.46 15.68
CA PHE A 65 9.04 -16.04 15.33
C PHE A 65 9.41 -15.62 13.90
N PHE A 66 10.71 -15.60 13.61
CA PHE A 66 11.24 -15.28 12.29
C PHE A 66 12.26 -16.32 11.86
N THR A 67 12.16 -16.83 10.64
CA THR A 67 13.09 -17.82 10.07
C THR A 67 13.20 -17.67 8.55
N SER A 68 14.30 -18.14 7.97
CA SER A 68 14.42 -18.34 6.52
C SER A 68 13.95 -19.74 6.09
N GLU A 69 13.74 -20.65 7.04
CA GLU A 69 13.49 -22.08 6.78
C GLU A 69 11.98 -22.36 6.70
N LEU A 70 11.44 -22.36 5.47
CA LEU A 70 10.01 -22.60 5.22
C LEU A 70 9.57 -23.99 5.69
N ASN A 71 10.39 -25.01 5.50
CA ASN A 71 10.07 -26.38 5.90
C ASN A 71 9.79 -26.48 7.41
N GLU A 72 10.63 -25.86 8.23
CA GLU A 72 10.45 -25.84 9.69
C GLU A 72 9.18 -25.08 10.09
N ALA A 73 8.92 -23.95 9.44
CA ALA A 73 7.74 -23.14 9.72
C ALA A 73 6.43 -23.87 9.40
N LEU A 74 6.41 -24.70 8.34
CA LEU A 74 5.22 -25.42 7.90
C LEU A 74 4.94 -26.70 8.73
N GLN A 75 5.90 -27.27 9.44
CA GLN A 75 5.72 -28.54 10.17
C GLN A 75 4.47 -28.57 11.05
N ASN A 76 4.19 -27.49 11.77
CA ASN A 76 3.05 -27.38 12.66
C ASN A 76 1.98 -26.39 12.19
N SER A 77 2.12 -25.82 11.01
CA SER A 77 1.22 -24.79 10.50
C SER A 77 -0.14 -25.36 10.10
N GLU A 78 -1.22 -24.73 10.53
CA GLU A 78 -2.60 -25.01 10.10
C GLU A 78 -2.97 -24.12 8.91
N ILE A 79 -2.41 -22.90 8.86
CA ILE A 79 -2.68 -21.89 7.83
C ILE A 79 -1.35 -21.26 7.40
N ALA A 80 -1.10 -21.22 6.10
CA ALA A 80 0.04 -20.54 5.50
C ALA A 80 -0.43 -19.35 4.65
N PHE A 81 -0.04 -18.15 5.00
CA PHE A 81 -0.32 -16.94 4.24
C PHE A 81 0.81 -16.65 3.26
N ILE A 82 0.48 -16.47 1.99
CA ILE A 82 1.38 -15.95 0.97
C ILE A 82 1.22 -14.42 0.99
N ALA A 83 2.24 -13.72 1.50
CA ALA A 83 2.27 -12.26 1.65
C ALA A 83 3.53 -11.66 0.99
N VAL A 84 3.97 -12.26 -0.13
CA VAL A 84 5.12 -11.80 -0.90
C VAL A 84 4.76 -10.66 -1.84
N GLY A 85 5.75 -9.91 -2.29
CA GLY A 85 5.56 -8.84 -3.26
C GLY A 85 5.05 -9.35 -4.62
N THR A 86 4.18 -8.56 -5.22
CA THR A 86 3.74 -8.71 -6.62
C THR A 86 4.13 -7.45 -7.39
N PRO A 87 5.42 -7.31 -7.76
CA PRO A 87 5.86 -6.12 -8.47
C PRO A 87 5.17 -6.00 -9.83
N MET A 88 5.19 -4.82 -10.38
CA MET A 88 4.64 -4.58 -11.71
C MET A 88 5.67 -5.02 -12.77
N GLY A 89 5.23 -5.83 -13.72
CA GLY A 89 5.98 -6.16 -14.91
C GLY A 89 6.14 -4.96 -15.87
N GLU A 90 6.98 -5.08 -16.87
CA GLU A 90 7.23 -4.02 -17.86
C GLU A 90 5.95 -3.66 -18.64
N ASP A 91 5.06 -4.61 -18.85
CA ASP A 91 3.77 -4.45 -19.50
C ASP A 91 2.67 -3.90 -18.59
N GLY A 92 2.98 -3.67 -17.30
CA GLY A 92 2.05 -3.23 -16.26
C GLY A 92 1.22 -4.36 -15.65
N SER A 93 1.43 -5.63 -16.02
CA SER A 93 0.84 -6.78 -15.33
C SER A 93 1.45 -6.97 -13.92
N ALA A 94 0.81 -7.78 -13.09
CA ALA A 94 1.41 -8.19 -11.81
C ALA A 94 2.34 -9.40 -12.03
N ASP A 95 3.59 -9.29 -11.60
CA ASP A 95 4.52 -10.40 -11.64
C ASP A 95 4.22 -11.41 -10.52
N LEU A 96 3.85 -12.62 -10.90
CA LEU A 96 3.46 -13.70 -10.00
C LEU A 96 4.60 -14.67 -9.66
N GLN A 97 5.81 -14.45 -10.18
CA GLN A 97 6.93 -15.39 -10.00
C GLN A 97 7.17 -15.75 -8.53
N TYR A 98 7.10 -14.76 -7.64
CA TYR A 98 7.32 -14.99 -6.19
C TYR A 98 6.16 -15.77 -5.55
N VAL A 99 4.92 -15.49 -5.94
CA VAL A 99 3.74 -16.21 -5.44
C VAL A 99 3.80 -17.68 -5.86
N LEU A 100 4.10 -17.95 -7.13
CA LEU A 100 4.20 -19.31 -7.66
C LEU A 100 5.43 -20.06 -7.12
N ALA A 101 6.55 -19.39 -6.89
CA ALA A 101 7.72 -19.97 -6.23
C ALA A 101 7.39 -20.41 -4.81
N VAL A 102 6.65 -19.60 -4.04
CA VAL A 102 6.16 -19.96 -2.71
C VAL A 102 5.19 -21.14 -2.78
N ALA A 103 4.23 -21.11 -3.70
CA ALA A 103 3.29 -22.22 -3.91
C ALA A 103 4.03 -23.55 -4.19
N LYS A 104 5.04 -23.50 -5.07
CA LYS A 104 5.92 -24.64 -5.35
C LYS A 104 6.62 -25.16 -4.09
N SER A 105 7.24 -24.24 -3.32
CA SER A 105 7.93 -24.62 -2.10
C SER A 105 6.99 -25.20 -1.05
N ILE A 106 5.75 -24.69 -0.92
CA ILE A 106 4.71 -25.28 -0.06
C ILE A 106 4.40 -26.71 -0.49
N GLY A 107 4.13 -26.93 -1.80
CA GLY A 107 3.85 -28.27 -2.34
C GLY A 107 4.98 -29.27 -2.09
N GLN A 108 6.23 -28.82 -2.14
CA GLN A 108 7.42 -29.65 -1.88
C GLN A 108 7.60 -30.00 -0.41
N THR A 109 7.19 -29.10 0.51
CA THR A 109 7.60 -29.21 1.92
C THR A 109 6.46 -29.49 2.90
N MET A 110 5.19 -29.21 2.55
CA MET A 110 4.06 -29.47 3.46
C MET A 110 3.97 -30.96 3.84
N GLN A 111 3.69 -31.25 5.13
CA GLN A 111 3.65 -32.61 5.68
C GLN A 111 2.28 -32.99 6.25
N LYS A 112 1.32 -32.08 6.24
CA LYS A 112 -0.04 -32.29 6.72
C LYS A 112 -1.02 -31.41 5.98
N ARG A 113 -2.33 -31.61 6.21
CA ARG A 113 -3.37 -30.76 5.65
C ARG A 113 -3.11 -29.27 5.97
N LEU A 114 -3.21 -28.41 4.97
CA LEU A 114 -2.88 -27.00 5.07
C LEU A 114 -3.94 -26.13 4.37
N ILE A 115 -4.26 -24.98 4.96
CA ILE A 115 -4.95 -23.90 4.26
C ILE A 115 -3.90 -22.92 3.78
N VAL A 116 -3.82 -22.75 2.46
CA VAL A 116 -2.92 -21.80 1.81
C VAL A 116 -3.73 -20.55 1.47
N VAL A 117 -3.32 -19.40 1.95
CA VAL A 117 -4.07 -18.16 1.83
C VAL A 117 -3.30 -17.14 1.01
N ASP A 118 -3.81 -16.76 -0.14
CA ASP A 118 -3.29 -15.64 -0.91
C ASP A 118 -3.71 -14.32 -0.24
N LYS A 119 -2.74 -13.67 0.40
CA LYS A 119 -2.88 -12.36 1.04
C LYS A 119 -2.33 -11.24 0.16
N SER A 120 -1.42 -11.55 -0.72
CA SER A 120 -0.88 -10.63 -1.73
C SER A 120 -2.00 -10.16 -2.68
N THR A 121 -1.87 -8.93 -3.19
CA THR A 121 -2.78 -8.45 -4.24
C THR A 121 -2.38 -9.10 -5.56
N VAL A 122 -3.21 -9.98 -6.06
CA VAL A 122 -2.94 -10.82 -7.23
C VAL A 122 -4.06 -10.72 -8.27
N PRO A 123 -3.78 -10.90 -9.57
CA PRO A 123 -4.78 -10.99 -10.63
C PRO A 123 -5.81 -12.10 -10.38
N VAL A 124 -7.00 -11.91 -10.96
CA VAL A 124 -8.07 -12.92 -10.91
C VAL A 124 -7.61 -14.20 -11.58
N GLY A 125 -7.80 -15.34 -10.89
CA GLY A 125 -7.33 -16.66 -11.34
C GLY A 125 -5.95 -17.06 -10.82
N THR A 126 -5.31 -16.24 -9.99
CA THR A 126 -4.02 -16.60 -9.38
C THR A 126 -4.15 -17.77 -8.40
N ALA A 127 -5.21 -17.83 -7.62
CA ALA A 127 -5.45 -18.94 -6.71
C ALA A 127 -5.60 -20.28 -7.45
N ASP A 128 -6.12 -20.30 -8.68
CA ASP A 128 -6.15 -21.50 -9.53
C ASP A 128 -4.73 -21.94 -9.89
N GLN A 129 -3.84 -21.00 -10.22
CA GLN A 129 -2.43 -21.29 -10.53
C GLN A 129 -1.67 -21.76 -9.29
N VAL A 130 -1.90 -21.15 -8.14
CA VAL A 130 -1.34 -21.59 -6.84
C VAL A 130 -1.77 -23.01 -6.55
N LYS A 131 -3.07 -23.32 -6.70
CA LYS A 131 -3.61 -24.67 -6.50
C LYS A 131 -2.96 -25.68 -7.43
N ALA A 132 -2.90 -25.39 -8.73
CA ALA A 132 -2.28 -26.27 -9.71
C ALA A 132 -0.79 -26.51 -9.43
N THR A 133 -0.08 -25.47 -9.00
CA THR A 133 1.35 -25.55 -8.66
C THR A 133 1.59 -26.47 -7.44
N ILE A 134 0.83 -26.29 -6.36
CA ILE A 134 0.94 -27.13 -5.16
C ILE A 134 0.58 -28.58 -5.50
N GLN A 135 -0.52 -28.78 -6.21
CA GLN A 135 -1.00 -30.12 -6.61
C GLN A 135 0.05 -30.86 -7.42
N LYS A 136 0.68 -30.21 -8.39
CA LYS A 136 1.77 -30.77 -9.19
C LYS A 136 2.96 -31.25 -8.33
N GLU A 137 3.38 -30.47 -7.35
CA GLU A 137 4.50 -30.85 -6.47
C GLU A 137 4.12 -32.00 -5.53
N LEU A 138 2.86 -32.08 -5.07
CA LEU A 138 2.36 -33.23 -4.31
C LEU A 138 2.36 -34.51 -5.14
N GLU A 139 1.91 -34.45 -6.38
CA GLU A 139 1.91 -35.57 -7.33
C GLU A 139 3.34 -36.06 -7.61
N LEU A 140 4.30 -35.14 -7.82
CA LEU A 140 5.72 -35.50 -8.05
C LEU A 140 6.35 -36.26 -6.89
N ARG A 141 5.88 -36.05 -5.67
CA ARG A 141 6.35 -36.77 -4.48
C ARG A 141 5.41 -37.88 -4.00
N ASN A 142 4.43 -38.27 -4.83
CA ASN A 142 3.42 -39.28 -4.54
C ASN A 142 2.71 -39.10 -3.20
N SER A 143 2.22 -37.88 -2.95
CA SER A 143 1.58 -37.49 -1.69
C SER A 143 0.11 -37.15 -1.89
N ASP A 144 -0.76 -37.74 -1.07
CA ASP A 144 -2.22 -37.53 -1.06
C ASP A 144 -2.65 -36.47 -0.03
N LEU A 145 -1.74 -35.58 0.38
CA LEU A 145 -2.04 -34.55 1.35
C LEU A 145 -3.09 -33.57 0.82
N GLU A 146 -4.10 -33.35 1.62
CA GLU A 146 -5.16 -32.37 1.31
C GLU A 146 -4.69 -30.95 1.59
N PHE A 147 -5.09 -30.01 0.75
CA PHE A 147 -4.94 -28.58 0.98
C PHE A 147 -6.12 -27.80 0.39
N GLU A 148 -6.29 -26.58 0.92
CA GLU A 148 -7.29 -25.64 0.42
C GLU A 148 -6.57 -24.33 0.03
N VAL A 149 -7.01 -23.73 -1.07
CA VAL A 149 -6.54 -22.36 -1.43
C VAL A 149 -7.64 -21.37 -1.15
N VAL A 150 -7.28 -20.29 -0.49
CA VAL A 150 -8.17 -19.21 -0.07
C VAL A 150 -7.63 -17.88 -0.58
N SER A 151 -8.48 -17.02 -1.12
CA SER A 151 -8.15 -15.62 -1.37
C SER A 151 -8.62 -14.77 -0.19
N ASN A 152 -7.70 -14.06 0.45
CA ASN A 152 -7.98 -13.15 1.55
C ASN A 152 -7.29 -11.79 1.30
N PRO A 153 -7.82 -10.98 0.40
CA PRO A 153 -7.21 -9.70 0.07
C PRO A 153 -7.12 -8.80 1.29
N GLU A 154 -6.04 -8.02 1.35
CA GLU A 154 -5.82 -7.04 2.41
C GLU A 154 -6.39 -5.66 2.02
N PHE A 155 -6.78 -4.86 3.01
CA PHE A 155 -7.27 -3.49 2.83
C PHE A 155 -6.56 -2.54 3.80
N LEU A 156 -5.29 -2.80 4.07
CA LEU A 156 -4.46 -2.05 4.99
C LEU A 156 -4.05 -0.70 4.38
N LYS A 157 -4.05 0.33 5.19
CA LYS A 157 -3.53 1.65 4.83
C LYS A 157 -2.18 1.86 5.53
N GLU A 158 -1.11 2.02 4.77
CA GLU A 158 0.20 2.40 5.34
C GLU A 158 0.05 3.60 6.28
N GLY A 159 0.71 3.53 7.44
CA GLY A 159 0.55 4.53 8.51
C GLY A 159 -0.67 4.37 9.42
N ALA A 160 -1.56 3.41 9.13
CA ALA A 160 -2.71 3.03 9.95
C ALA A 160 -3.02 1.52 9.86
N ALA A 161 -2.08 0.72 9.37
CA ALA A 161 -2.31 -0.68 9.04
C ALA A 161 -2.61 -1.55 10.27
N ILE A 162 -1.99 -1.24 11.40
CA ILE A 162 -2.28 -1.94 12.66
C ILE A 162 -3.73 -1.71 13.07
N ASP A 163 -4.22 -0.48 13.04
CA ASP A 163 -5.60 -0.16 13.42
C ASP A 163 -6.58 -0.80 12.44
N ASP A 164 -6.30 -0.74 11.14
CA ASP A 164 -7.13 -1.37 10.09
C ASP A 164 -7.18 -2.89 10.27
N PHE A 165 -6.07 -3.53 10.66
CA PHE A 165 -6.03 -4.97 10.89
C PHE A 165 -6.74 -5.38 12.19
N MET A 166 -6.51 -4.62 13.27
CA MET A 166 -7.06 -4.91 14.60
C MET A 166 -8.55 -4.57 14.73
N LYS A 167 -9.07 -3.69 13.86
CA LYS A 167 -10.48 -3.26 13.83
C LYS A 167 -10.94 -3.15 12.37
N PRO A 168 -10.96 -4.26 11.63
CA PRO A 168 -11.25 -4.21 10.20
C PRO A 168 -12.70 -3.75 9.96
N ASP A 169 -12.89 -2.92 8.94
CA ASP A 169 -14.24 -2.60 8.44
C ASP A 169 -14.91 -3.84 7.87
N ARG A 170 -14.13 -4.72 7.27
CA ARG A 170 -14.54 -6.02 6.74
C ARG A 170 -13.36 -6.96 6.56
N VAL A 171 -13.63 -8.26 6.56
CA VAL A 171 -12.71 -9.31 6.11
C VAL A 171 -13.36 -10.05 4.96
N VAL A 172 -12.73 -10.02 3.79
CA VAL A 172 -13.20 -10.71 2.58
C VAL A 172 -12.47 -12.03 2.47
N ILE A 173 -13.22 -13.11 2.30
CA ILE A 173 -12.70 -14.47 2.12
C ILE A 173 -13.33 -15.10 0.89
N GLY A 174 -12.49 -15.46 -0.06
CA GLY A 174 -12.84 -16.31 -1.18
C GLY A 174 -12.36 -17.72 -0.95
N ALA A 175 -13.26 -18.70 -0.90
CA ALA A 175 -12.93 -20.10 -0.70
C ALA A 175 -13.91 -21.01 -1.44
N ALA A 176 -13.54 -22.28 -1.61
CA ALA A 176 -14.36 -23.28 -2.28
C ALA A 176 -15.10 -24.21 -1.29
N SER A 177 -14.72 -24.26 0.00
CA SER A 177 -15.27 -25.18 0.97
C SER A 177 -15.71 -24.51 2.26
N GLU A 178 -16.75 -25.08 2.90
CA GLU A 178 -17.21 -24.68 4.22
C GLU A 178 -16.13 -24.85 5.29
N PHE A 179 -15.24 -25.83 5.13
CA PHE A 179 -14.12 -26.04 6.05
C PHE A 179 -13.15 -24.85 6.04
N ALA A 180 -12.79 -24.34 4.85
CA ALA A 180 -11.93 -23.18 4.72
C ALA A 180 -12.59 -21.93 5.31
N PHE A 181 -13.88 -21.67 4.99
CA PHE A 181 -14.63 -20.56 5.57
C PHE A 181 -14.66 -20.62 7.10
N LYS A 182 -14.95 -21.80 7.67
CA LYS A 182 -15.00 -21.98 9.13
C LYS A 182 -13.66 -21.68 9.79
N LYS A 183 -12.58 -22.19 9.23
CA LYS A 183 -11.22 -21.99 9.76
C LYS A 183 -10.79 -20.52 9.67
N MET A 184 -11.05 -19.86 8.56
CA MET A 184 -10.77 -18.42 8.40
C MET A 184 -11.64 -17.58 9.33
N LYS A 185 -12.90 -17.92 9.53
CA LYS A 185 -13.79 -17.24 10.48
C LYS A 185 -13.29 -17.42 11.93
N GLU A 186 -12.85 -18.61 12.30
CA GLU A 186 -12.25 -18.91 13.60
C GLU A 186 -11.00 -18.02 13.84
N LEU A 187 -10.12 -17.90 12.84
CA LEU A 187 -8.92 -17.06 12.91
C LEU A 187 -9.23 -15.58 13.10
N TYR A 188 -10.21 -15.05 12.35
CA TYR A 188 -10.53 -13.62 12.38
C TYR A 188 -11.54 -13.20 13.44
N SER A 189 -12.27 -14.14 14.06
CA SER A 189 -13.32 -13.85 15.05
C SER A 189 -12.84 -12.95 16.22
N PRO A 190 -11.60 -13.07 16.76
CA PRO A 190 -11.15 -12.20 17.83
C PRO A 190 -11.01 -10.72 17.45
N PHE A 191 -11.00 -10.40 16.15
CA PHE A 191 -10.90 -9.02 15.67
C PHE A 191 -12.26 -8.31 15.60
N PHE A 192 -13.37 -9.06 15.73
CA PHE A 192 -14.73 -8.53 15.68
C PHE A 192 -15.33 -8.43 17.10
N ARG A 193 -15.77 -7.23 17.49
CA ARG A 193 -16.31 -7.00 18.84
C ARG A 193 -17.85 -7.08 18.90
N SER A 194 -18.56 -6.71 17.84
CA SER A 194 -20.01 -6.50 17.91
C SER A 194 -20.80 -6.96 16.69
N TYR A 195 -20.20 -7.05 15.52
CA TYR A 195 -20.88 -7.41 14.27
C TYR A 195 -19.98 -8.33 13.45
N ASP A 196 -20.60 -9.33 12.83
CA ASP A 196 -19.92 -10.17 11.85
C ASP A 196 -19.65 -9.35 10.59
N ARG A 197 -18.38 -8.99 10.39
CA ARG A 197 -17.90 -8.25 9.21
C ARG A 197 -17.24 -9.18 8.21
N PHE A 198 -17.54 -10.45 8.31
CA PHE A 198 -17.00 -11.49 7.48
C PHE A 198 -17.81 -11.59 6.19
N ILE A 199 -17.20 -11.34 5.05
CA ILE A 199 -17.82 -11.41 3.74
C ILE A 199 -17.24 -12.61 3.00
N THR A 200 -18.07 -13.63 2.78
CA THR A 200 -17.70 -14.85 2.07
C THR A 200 -18.15 -14.79 0.62
N MET A 201 -17.32 -15.28 -0.28
CA MET A 201 -17.61 -15.35 -1.72
C MET A 201 -16.74 -16.42 -2.39
N ASP A 202 -16.92 -16.62 -3.69
CA ASP A 202 -15.98 -17.41 -4.46
C ASP A 202 -14.60 -16.75 -4.58
N ILE A 203 -13.59 -17.52 -4.91
CA ILE A 203 -12.19 -17.09 -4.92
C ILE A 203 -11.96 -15.93 -5.91
N ARG A 204 -12.46 -16.06 -7.15
CA ARG A 204 -12.26 -15.05 -8.20
C ARG A 204 -12.94 -13.72 -7.86
N SER A 205 -14.12 -13.78 -7.25
CA SER A 205 -14.80 -12.57 -6.76
C SER A 205 -14.01 -11.90 -5.63
N ALA A 206 -13.36 -12.65 -4.74
CA ALA A 206 -12.52 -12.09 -3.70
C ALA A 206 -11.27 -11.41 -4.28
N GLU A 207 -10.59 -12.03 -5.24
CA GLU A 207 -9.46 -11.44 -5.97
C GLU A 207 -9.88 -10.14 -6.66
N MET A 208 -11.01 -10.14 -7.41
CA MET A 208 -11.53 -8.95 -8.10
C MET A 208 -11.93 -7.85 -7.11
N THR A 209 -12.47 -8.19 -5.94
CA THR A 209 -12.92 -7.21 -4.94
C THR A 209 -11.81 -6.25 -4.53
N LYS A 210 -10.56 -6.72 -4.42
CA LYS A 210 -9.41 -5.86 -4.09
C LYS A 210 -9.16 -4.82 -5.18
N TYR A 211 -9.12 -5.25 -6.45
CA TYR A 211 -8.91 -4.34 -7.58
C TYR A 211 -10.05 -3.34 -7.71
N ALA A 212 -11.29 -3.80 -7.62
CA ALA A 212 -12.47 -2.95 -7.72
C ALA A 212 -12.51 -1.89 -6.60
N ALA A 213 -12.16 -2.28 -5.36
CA ALA A 213 -12.08 -1.36 -4.23
C ALA A 213 -11.03 -0.27 -4.46
N ASN A 214 -9.81 -0.65 -4.85
CA ASN A 214 -8.74 0.31 -5.10
C ASN A 214 -9.04 1.20 -6.31
N ALA A 215 -9.63 0.66 -7.37
CA ALA A 215 -10.06 1.43 -8.53
C ALA A 215 -11.14 2.47 -8.17
N MET A 216 -12.14 2.10 -7.36
CA MET A 216 -13.16 3.03 -6.89
C MET A 216 -12.56 4.16 -6.06
N LEU A 217 -11.63 3.85 -5.14
CA LEU A 217 -10.98 4.87 -4.31
C LEU A 217 -10.13 5.83 -5.16
N ALA A 218 -9.37 5.31 -6.13
CA ALA A 218 -8.60 6.13 -7.07
C ALA A 218 -9.50 6.99 -7.95
N THR A 219 -10.64 6.46 -8.40
CA THR A 219 -11.66 7.20 -9.16
C THR A 219 -12.18 8.39 -8.36
N LYS A 220 -12.52 8.20 -7.07
CA LYS A 220 -12.99 9.30 -6.20
C LYS A 220 -11.94 10.42 -6.09
N ILE A 221 -10.65 10.07 -5.99
CA ILE A 221 -9.57 11.06 -5.90
C ILE A 221 -9.42 11.79 -7.24
N SER A 222 -9.31 11.08 -8.37
CA SER A 222 -9.18 11.68 -9.69
C SER A 222 -10.38 12.57 -10.02
N PHE A 223 -11.61 12.09 -9.74
CA PHE A 223 -12.83 12.89 -9.91
C PHE A 223 -12.77 14.20 -9.13
N MET A 224 -12.38 14.18 -7.85
CA MET A 224 -12.31 15.41 -7.05
C MET A 224 -11.19 16.34 -7.50
N ASN A 225 -10.08 15.79 -7.98
CA ASN A 225 -9.00 16.61 -8.56
C ASN A 225 -9.48 17.33 -9.83
N GLU A 226 -10.18 16.63 -10.72
CA GLU A 226 -10.76 17.22 -11.91
C GLU A 226 -11.81 18.28 -11.55
N MET A 227 -12.71 17.98 -10.61
CA MET A 227 -13.69 18.96 -10.09
C MET A 227 -13.01 20.20 -9.51
N ALA A 228 -11.92 20.04 -8.77
CA ALA A 228 -11.17 21.18 -8.23
C ALA A 228 -10.55 22.05 -9.33
N ASN A 229 -10.02 21.45 -10.39
CA ASN A 229 -9.50 22.17 -11.55
C ASN A 229 -10.61 22.92 -12.33
N ILE A 230 -11.79 22.33 -12.44
CA ILE A 230 -12.97 22.98 -13.04
C ILE A 230 -13.44 24.15 -12.16
N CYS A 231 -13.57 23.93 -10.83
CA CYS A 231 -13.95 24.97 -9.89
C CYS A 231 -13.05 26.21 -10.00
N GLU A 232 -11.74 26.01 -10.12
CA GLU A 232 -10.79 27.11 -10.29
C GLU A 232 -11.05 27.91 -11.56
N LYS A 233 -11.46 27.28 -12.65
CA LYS A 233 -11.75 27.95 -13.93
C LYS A 233 -13.07 28.72 -13.91
N VAL A 234 -14.06 28.27 -13.17
CA VAL A 234 -15.40 28.85 -13.09
C VAL A 234 -15.58 29.75 -11.87
N GLY A 235 -14.56 29.91 -11.02
CA GLY A 235 -14.60 30.73 -9.82
C GLY A 235 -15.38 30.13 -8.65
N ALA A 236 -15.57 28.80 -8.62
CA ALA A 236 -16.21 28.08 -7.52
C ALA A 236 -15.18 27.63 -6.46
N ASP A 237 -15.61 27.53 -5.20
CA ASP A 237 -14.78 26.99 -4.12
C ASP A 237 -14.90 25.46 -4.10
N ALA A 238 -13.81 24.77 -4.48
CA ALA A 238 -13.75 23.31 -4.52
C ALA A 238 -14.01 22.65 -3.16
N ASN A 239 -13.67 23.32 -2.03
CA ASN A 239 -13.95 22.79 -0.71
C ASN A 239 -15.45 22.84 -0.37
N GLN A 240 -16.13 23.92 -0.76
CA GLN A 240 -17.58 24.03 -0.60
C GLN A 240 -18.31 23.00 -1.47
N VAL A 241 -17.87 22.81 -2.71
CA VAL A 241 -18.40 21.76 -3.61
C VAL A 241 -18.19 20.37 -2.98
N ARG A 242 -17.01 20.10 -2.45
CA ARG A 242 -16.70 18.84 -1.74
C ARG A 242 -17.62 18.61 -0.54
N ILE A 243 -17.88 19.66 0.27
CA ILE A 243 -18.79 19.57 1.41
C ILE A 243 -20.21 19.30 0.92
N GLY A 244 -20.66 20.02 -0.11
CA GLY A 244 -21.98 19.86 -0.69
C GLY A 244 -22.24 18.45 -1.17
N ILE A 245 -21.39 17.90 -2.04
CA ILE A 245 -21.56 16.52 -2.55
C ILE A 245 -21.34 15.45 -1.48
N GLY A 246 -20.40 15.68 -0.55
CA GLY A 246 -20.08 14.71 0.51
C GLY A 246 -21.20 14.56 1.55
N SER A 247 -22.09 15.55 1.67
CA SER A 247 -23.28 15.48 2.55
C SER A 247 -24.32 14.46 2.08
N ASP A 248 -24.31 14.09 0.79
CA ASP A 248 -25.13 12.99 0.29
C ASP A 248 -24.54 11.67 0.78
N LYS A 249 -25.36 10.88 1.52
CA LYS A 249 -24.95 9.57 2.09
C LYS A 249 -24.52 8.56 1.02
N ARG A 250 -25.01 8.68 -0.22
CA ARG A 250 -24.61 7.82 -1.35
C ARG A 250 -23.19 8.07 -1.81
N ILE A 251 -22.63 9.28 -1.58
CA ILE A 251 -21.28 9.70 -1.95
C ILE A 251 -20.35 9.61 -0.72
N GLY A 252 -20.73 10.27 0.38
CA GLY A 252 -19.96 10.36 1.62
C GLY A 252 -18.68 11.19 1.48
N TYR A 253 -18.08 11.53 2.62
CA TYR A 253 -16.91 12.43 2.69
C TYR A 253 -15.55 11.74 2.45
N HIS A 254 -15.51 10.42 2.43
CA HIS A 254 -14.24 9.70 2.32
C HIS A 254 -13.72 9.69 0.88
N PHE A 255 -12.41 9.91 0.74
CA PHE A 255 -11.67 9.90 -0.54
C PHE A 255 -12.09 10.95 -1.57
N ILE A 256 -12.83 11.97 -1.18
CA ILE A 256 -13.19 13.13 -2.03
C ILE A 256 -12.43 14.39 -1.63
N TYR A 257 -11.13 14.29 -1.39
CA TYR A 257 -10.26 15.42 -1.08
C TYR A 257 -9.33 15.67 -2.27
N PRO A 258 -9.40 16.89 -2.89
CA PRO A 258 -8.49 17.21 -3.97
C PRO A 258 -7.06 17.43 -3.45
N GLY A 259 -6.09 17.14 -4.29
CA GLY A 259 -4.67 17.28 -3.99
C GLY A 259 -3.81 17.23 -5.24
N THR A 260 -2.54 16.90 -5.08
CA THR A 260 -1.55 16.83 -6.16
C THR A 260 -1.54 15.48 -6.92
N GLY A 261 -2.56 14.67 -6.76
CA GLY A 261 -2.63 13.32 -7.27
C GLY A 261 -2.31 12.26 -6.20
N TYR A 262 -2.61 11.01 -6.52
CA TYR A 262 -2.26 9.88 -5.67
C TYR A 262 -0.95 9.22 -6.13
N GLY A 263 -0.26 8.61 -5.19
CA GLY A 263 0.91 7.75 -5.36
C GLY A 263 0.79 6.51 -4.48
N GLY A 264 1.92 6.01 -4.02
CA GLY A 264 2.05 4.81 -3.19
C GLY A 264 2.14 3.53 -3.99
N SER A 265 2.31 2.43 -3.29
CA SER A 265 2.54 1.10 -3.85
C SER A 265 1.30 0.44 -4.45
N CYS A 266 0.10 0.89 -4.06
CA CYS A 266 -1.14 0.18 -4.36
C CYS A 266 -1.88 0.76 -5.56
N PHE A 267 -2.38 2.01 -5.46
CA PHE A 267 -3.27 2.56 -6.49
C PHE A 267 -2.66 2.58 -7.89
N PRO A 268 -1.44 3.09 -8.12
CA PRO A 268 -0.88 3.11 -9.48
C PRO A 268 -0.72 1.72 -10.06
N LYS A 269 -0.22 0.78 -9.25
CA LYS A 269 -0.01 -0.61 -9.67
C LYS A 269 -1.33 -1.33 -9.98
N ASP A 270 -2.30 -1.22 -9.06
CA ASP A 270 -3.55 -1.98 -9.15
C ASP A 270 -4.46 -1.45 -10.27
N ILE A 271 -4.43 -0.13 -10.53
CA ILE A 271 -5.12 0.47 -11.68
C ILE A 271 -4.56 -0.07 -13.01
N LYS A 272 -3.24 -0.08 -13.15
CA LYS A 272 -2.58 -0.61 -14.35
C LYS A 272 -2.85 -2.10 -14.53
N ALA A 273 -2.74 -2.89 -13.45
CA ALA A 273 -3.04 -4.31 -13.48
C ALA A 273 -4.50 -4.59 -13.88
N LEU A 274 -5.47 -3.85 -13.30
CA LEU A 274 -6.89 -4.00 -13.67
C LEU A 274 -7.15 -3.67 -15.14
N ARG A 275 -6.51 -2.62 -15.68
CA ARG A 275 -6.59 -2.27 -17.10
C ARG A 275 -6.03 -3.39 -17.97
N ASN A 276 -4.90 -3.98 -17.60
CA ASN A 276 -4.31 -5.09 -18.33
C ASN A 276 -5.18 -6.36 -18.29
N ILE A 277 -5.70 -6.71 -17.11
CA ILE A 277 -6.67 -7.82 -16.97
C ILE A 277 -7.86 -7.62 -17.91
N ALA A 278 -8.43 -6.42 -17.97
CA ALA A 278 -9.54 -6.12 -18.86
C ALA A 278 -9.14 -6.31 -20.34
N LYS A 279 -7.98 -5.80 -20.73
CA LYS A 279 -7.44 -5.92 -22.11
C LYS A 279 -7.21 -7.37 -22.52
N GLU A 280 -6.63 -8.19 -21.65
CA GLU A 280 -6.40 -9.63 -21.89
C GLU A 280 -7.71 -10.39 -22.13
N HIS A 281 -8.81 -9.91 -21.52
CA HIS A 281 -10.16 -10.46 -21.69
C HIS A 281 -11.00 -9.72 -22.75
N GLY A 282 -10.36 -8.92 -23.62
CA GLY A 282 -11.03 -8.26 -24.74
C GLY A 282 -11.91 -7.06 -24.33
N TYR A 283 -11.76 -6.52 -23.12
CA TYR A 283 -12.56 -5.40 -22.64
C TYR A 283 -11.74 -4.11 -22.54
N SER A 284 -12.26 -3.01 -23.10
CA SER A 284 -11.63 -1.68 -22.96
C SER A 284 -12.11 -1.00 -21.68
N ALA A 285 -11.23 -0.91 -20.70
CA ALA A 285 -11.52 -0.28 -19.40
C ALA A 285 -11.41 1.26 -19.47
N GLN A 286 -12.32 1.91 -20.22
CA GLN A 286 -12.29 3.35 -20.51
C GLN A 286 -12.21 4.23 -19.25
N LEU A 287 -13.08 3.98 -18.25
CA LEU A 287 -13.12 4.75 -17.01
C LEU A 287 -11.80 4.62 -16.24
N ILE A 288 -11.27 3.40 -16.13
CA ILE A 288 -10.01 3.13 -15.42
C ILE A 288 -8.82 3.80 -16.10
N THR A 289 -8.80 3.82 -17.43
CA THR A 289 -7.81 4.54 -18.22
C THR A 289 -7.88 6.05 -17.97
N ALA A 290 -9.07 6.63 -18.02
CA ALA A 290 -9.26 8.06 -17.73
C ALA A 290 -8.84 8.44 -16.30
N VAL A 291 -9.10 7.58 -15.32
CA VAL A 291 -8.67 7.81 -13.91
C VAL A 291 -7.15 7.89 -13.80
N GLU A 292 -6.40 7.04 -14.51
CA GLU A 292 -4.94 7.07 -14.57
C GLU A 292 -4.43 8.35 -15.24
N GLU A 293 -4.97 8.69 -16.42
CA GLU A 293 -4.59 9.87 -17.19
C GLU A 293 -4.82 11.17 -16.40
N VAL A 294 -5.98 11.30 -15.75
CA VAL A 294 -6.29 12.43 -14.87
C VAL A 294 -5.29 12.53 -13.72
N ASN A 295 -4.93 11.41 -13.09
CA ASN A 295 -3.96 11.41 -12.00
C ASN A 295 -2.56 11.82 -12.45
N ASP A 296 -2.11 11.35 -13.60
CA ASP A 296 -0.79 11.69 -14.13
C ASP A 296 -0.72 13.19 -14.52
N ALA A 297 -1.76 13.71 -15.13
CA ALA A 297 -1.87 15.15 -15.39
C ALA A 297 -1.88 15.97 -14.09
N GLN A 298 -2.58 15.49 -13.06
CA GLN A 298 -2.71 16.17 -11.77
C GLN A 298 -1.38 16.33 -11.05
N LYS A 299 -0.46 15.37 -11.13
CA LYS A 299 0.88 15.47 -10.52
C LYS A 299 1.65 16.71 -10.99
N LEU A 300 1.35 17.24 -12.18
CA LEU A 300 2.03 18.36 -12.79
C LEU A 300 1.25 19.70 -12.72
N VAL A 301 0.02 19.73 -12.24
CA VAL A 301 -0.81 20.94 -12.17
C VAL A 301 -0.12 22.06 -11.38
N ILE A 302 0.54 21.73 -10.25
CA ILE A 302 1.26 22.73 -9.45
C ILE A 302 2.45 23.32 -10.20
N VAL A 303 3.16 22.50 -10.98
CA VAL A 303 4.28 22.96 -11.84
C VAL A 303 3.76 23.92 -12.90
N GLN A 304 2.65 23.61 -13.56
CA GLN A 304 2.02 24.48 -14.55
C GLN A 304 1.61 25.83 -13.95
N LYS A 305 1.08 25.85 -12.72
CA LYS A 305 0.75 27.08 -12.00
C LYS A 305 1.99 27.92 -11.67
N ILE A 306 3.10 27.26 -11.30
CA ILE A 306 4.39 27.93 -11.05
C ILE A 306 4.91 28.55 -12.34
N ILE A 307 4.92 27.81 -13.44
CA ILE A 307 5.37 28.28 -14.74
C ILE A 307 4.51 29.45 -15.21
N LYS A 308 3.20 29.37 -15.08
CA LYS A 308 2.29 30.48 -15.44
C LYS A 308 2.60 31.78 -14.69
N ARG A 309 3.09 31.68 -13.42
CA ARG A 309 3.38 32.83 -12.60
C ARG A 309 4.81 33.36 -12.77
N PHE A 310 5.80 32.49 -12.93
CA PHE A 310 7.22 32.86 -12.86
C PHE A 310 7.96 32.70 -14.19
N GLY A 311 7.33 32.11 -15.22
CA GLY A 311 7.94 31.82 -16.51
C GLY A 311 8.52 30.38 -16.55
N GLU A 312 9.01 29.98 -17.72
CA GLU A 312 9.59 28.65 -17.95
C GLU A 312 10.99 28.48 -17.34
N ASP A 313 11.80 29.55 -17.34
CA ASP A 313 13.10 29.57 -16.70
C ASP A 313 12.95 29.93 -15.22
N LEU A 314 13.27 28.98 -14.36
CA LEU A 314 13.20 29.12 -12.91
C LEU A 314 14.59 29.29 -12.28
N THR A 315 15.62 29.63 -13.07
CA THR A 315 16.96 29.93 -12.59
C THR A 315 16.92 31.09 -11.61
N GLY A 316 17.55 30.94 -10.44
CA GLY A 316 17.54 31.91 -9.36
C GLY A 316 16.36 31.82 -8.41
N PHE A 317 15.33 31.02 -8.72
CA PHE A 317 14.23 30.78 -7.80
C PHE A 317 14.51 29.59 -6.88
N THR A 318 14.12 29.72 -5.62
CA THR A 318 14.16 28.64 -4.62
C THR A 318 12.77 28.29 -4.17
N PHE A 319 12.38 27.02 -4.32
CA PHE A 319 11.08 26.50 -3.86
C PHE A 319 11.24 25.60 -2.65
N GLY A 320 10.36 25.78 -1.67
CA GLY A 320 10.27 24.95 -0.49
C GLY A 320 9.27 23.83 -0.66
N ILE A 321 9.68 22.60 -0.40
CA ILE A 321 8.82 21.41 -0.46
C ILE A 321 8.64 20.84 0.95
N TRP A 322 7.39 20.75 1.39
CA TRP A 322 7.00 20.09 2.62
C TRP A 322 6.29 18.78 2.33
N GLY A 323 6.93 17.66 2.70
CA GLY A 323 6.45 16.32 2.45
C GLY A 323 6.98 15.76 1.13
N LEU A 324 7.65 14.62 1.23
CA LEU A 324 8.24 13.87 0.12
C LEU A 324 7.49 12.56 -0.10
N ALA A 325 7.04 11.90 0.98
CA ALA A 325 6.23 10.70 0.89
C ALA A 325 4.88 10.98 0.22
N TYR A 326 4.25 9.94 -0.34
CA TYR A 326 2.98 10.10 -1.07
C TYR A 326 1.79 10.48 -0.16
N LYS A 327 1.91 10.24 1.17
CA LYS A 327 0.92 10.64 2.19
C LYS A 327 1.56 10.77 3.58
N PRO A 328 0.85 11.34 4.57
CA PRO A 328 1.31 11.41 5.96
C PRO A 328 1.39 10.02 6.62
N GLY A 329 2.36 9.85 7.56
CA GLY A 329 2.47 8.66 8.40
C GLY A 329 3.22 7.49 7.77
N THR A 330 3.89 7.70 6.63
CA THR A 330 4.76 6.73 5.95
C THR A 330 6.03 7.40 5.45
N ASP A 331 7.02 6.60 5.09
CA ASP A 331 8.24 7.01 4.36
C ASP A 331 8.18 6.62 2.87
N ASP A 332 7.10 5.93 2.44
CA ASP A 332 6.94 5.45 1.06
C ASP A 332 6.84 6.61 0.06
N MET A 333 7.76 6.61 -0.90
CA MET A 333 7.84 7.59 -1.98
C MET A 333 7.44 7.04 -3.36
N ARG A 334 7.02 5.77 -3.45
CA ARG A 334 6.61 5.20 -4.74
C ARG A 334 5.52 6.04 -5.40
N GLU A 335 5.74 6.48 -6.63
CA GLU A 335 4.81 7.31 -7.38
C GLU A 335 4.36 8.60 -6.65
N ALA A 336 5.14 9.07 -5.64
CA ALA A 336 4.79 10.28 -4.90
C ALA A 336 4.81 11.52 -5.82
N PRO A 337 3.76 12.36 -5.81
CA PRO A 337 3.70 13.58 -6.61
C PRO A 337 4.91 14.50 -6.41
N ALA A 338 5.50 14.54 -5.22
CA ALA A 338 6.69 15.32 -4.91
C ALA A 338 7.87 15.02 -5.83
N ILE A 339 8.04 13.75 -6.26
CA ILE A 339 9.12 13.35 -7.18
C ILE A 339 8.97 14.06 -8.52
N TYR A 340 7.76 14.06 -9.09
CA TYR A 340 7.45 14.66 -10.37
C TYR A 340 7.61 16.19 -10.31
N VAL A 341 7.07 16.83 -9.27
CA VAL A 341 7.17 18.26 -9.04
C VAL A 341 8.64 18.69 -8.92
N ILE A 342 9.42 18.02 -8.08
CA ILE A 342 10.83 18.35 -7.85
C ILE A 342 11.63 18.21 -9.15
N LYS A 343 11.50 17.08 -9.86
CA LYS A 343 12.23 16.84 -11.10
C LYS A 343 11.92 17.88 -12.16
N GLU A 344 10.65 18.27 -12.32
CA GLU A 344 10.24 19.27 -13.30
C GLU A 344 10.68 20.70 -12.94
N LEU A 345 10.68 21.07 -11.66
CA LEU A 345 11.19 22.38 -11.23
C LEU A 345 12.71 22.47 -11.38
N VAL A 346 13.45 21.42 -10.98
CA VAL A 346 14.90 21.36 -11.12
C VAL A 346 15.33 21.38 -12.59
N LYS A 347 14.63 20.67 -13.47
CA LYS A 347 14.85 20.69 -14.92
C LYS A 347 14.78 22.11 -15.51
N ARG A 348 14.02 23.01 -14.89
CA ARG A 348 13.89 24.43 -15.27
C ARG A 348 14.83 25.36 -14.52
N GLY A 349 15.82 24.83 -13.82
CA GLY A 349 16.87 25.62 -13.14
C GLY A 349 16.57 26.00 -11.69
N ALA A 350 15.43 25.58 -11.14
CA ALA A 350 15.07 25.91 -9.76
C ALA A 350 15.98 25.25 -8.73
N GLN A 351 16.15 25.91 -7.58
CA GLN A 351 16.69 25.33 -6.35
C GLN A 351 15.56 24.80 -5.47
N ILE A 352 15.76 23.66 -4.84
CA ILE A 352 14.75 23.03 -3.97
C ILE A 352 15.28 22.96 -2.54
N LYS A 353 14.45 23.36 -1.56
CA LYS A 353 14.62 23.04 -0.14
C LYS A 353 13.52 22.10 0.29
N ALA A 354 13.89 20.85 0.62
CA ALA A 354 12.93 19.82 0.94
C ALA A 354 13.00 19.39 2.41
N TYR A 355 11.83 19.19 3.01
CA TYR A 355 11.69 18.63 4.34
C TYR A 355 10.63 17.53 4.34
N ASP A 356 10.99 16.40 4.95
CA ASP A 356 10.06 15.34 5.33
C ASP A 356 10.54 14.73 6.66
N PRO A 357 9.65 14.39 7.61
CA PRO A 357 10.07 13.82 8.89
C PRO A 357 10.59 12.38 8.79
N LYS A 358 10.31 11.65 7.69
CA LYS A 358 10.62 10.22 7.53
C LYS A 358 11.25 9.86 6.19
N ALA A 359 10.80 10.46 5.08
CA ALA A 359 11.14 10.04 3.72
C ALA A 359 12.44 10.63 3.15
N VAL A 360 13.22 11.40 3.93
CA VAL A 360 14.45 12.05 3.42
C VAL A 360 15.48 11.03 2.95
N ASN A 361 15.65 9.92 3.65
CA ASN A 361 16.62 8.89 3.27
C ASN A 361 16.18 8.18 1.98
N GLU A 362 14.91 7.81 1.89
CA GLU A 362 14.32 7.24 0.67
C GLU A 362 14.50 8.16 -0.55
N ALA A 363 14.28 9.46 -0.34
CA ALA A 363 14.50 10.46 -1.40
C ALA A 363 15.96 10.47 -1.88
N LYS A 364 16.92 10.53 -0.95
CA LYS A 364 18.36 10.65 -1.27
C LYS A 364 18.93 9.39 -1.92
N GLU A 365 18.56 8.23 -1.41
CA GLU A 365 19.18 6.96 -1.78
C GLU A 365 18.54 6.33 -3.01
N HIS A 366 17.26 6.60 -3.25
CA HIS A 366 16.48 5.92 -4.29
C HIS A 366 15.84 6.89 -5.31
N TYR A 367 14.83 7.67 -4.91
CA TYR A 367 13.93 8.34 -5.85
C TYR A 367 14.46 9.64 -6.47
N LEU A 368 15.29 10.38 -5.73
CA LEU A 368 15.90 11.64 -6.16
C LEU A 368 17.44 11.56 -6.16
N LYS A 369 17.97 10.33 -6.13
CA LYS A 369 19.41 10.08 -6.24
C LYS A 369 19.96 10.70 -7.52
N GLY A 370 21.01 11.51 -7.40
CA GLY A 370 21.64 12.18 -8.55
C GLY A 370 20.89 13.42 -9.06
N VAL A 371 19.72 13.76 -8.55
CA VAL A 371 19.06 15.02 -8.88
C VAL A 371 19.78 16.16 -8.19
N GLN A 372 20.32 17.11 -8.99
CA GLN A 372 21.05 18.27 -8.49
C GLN A 372 20.10 19.34 -7.92
N ASN A 373 20.66 20.37 -7.28
CA ASN A 373 19.91 21.53 -6.80
C ASN A 373 18.84 21.23 -5.72
N ILE A 374 19.02 20.15 -4.95
CA ILE A 374 18.15 19.83 -3.81
C ILE A 374 18.95 19.94 -2.50
N THR A 375 18.45 20.72 -1.56
CA THR A 375 18.93 20.79 -0.18
C THR A 375 17.88 20.21 0.75
N TYR A 376 18.22 19.15 1.48
CA TYR A 376 17.35 18.58 2.49
C TYR A 376 17.65 19.23 3.84
N VAL A 377 16.60 19.68 4.53
CA VAL A 377 16.70 20.39 5.81
C VAL A 377 16.11 19.59 6.95
N ASN A 378 16.59 19.81 8.18
CA ASN A 378 16.18 19.04 9.36
C ASN A 378 14.90 19.57 10.04
N SER A 379 14.45 20.75 9.66
CA SER A 379 13.25 21.36 10.23
C SER A 379 12.36 21.96 9.14
N LYS A 380 11.05 21.78 9.29
CA LYS A 380 10.06 22.42 8.41
C LYS A 380 10.18 23.94 8.36
N TYR A 381 10.69 24.57 9.43
CA TYR A 381 10.88 26.02 9.48
C TYR A 381 12.17 26.48 8.78
N GLU A 382 13.16 25.60 8.62
CA GLU A 382 14.35 25.89 7.82
C GLU A 382 14.03 26.02 6.34
N VAL A 383 12.99 25.29 5.87
CA VAL A 383 12.47 25.45 4.52
C VAL A 383 12.05 26.91 4.27
N LEU A 384 11.47 27.57 5.27
CA LEU A 384 10.96 28.96 5.16
C LEU A 384 12.06 30.03 5.30
N LYS A 385 13.23 29.67 5.81
CA LYS A 385 14.37 30.60 5.86
C LYS A 385 14.93 30.80 4.44
N ILE A 386 14.87 32.00 3.92
CA ILE A 386 15.43 32.37 2.60
C ILE A 386 14.59 31.82 1.42
N LEU A 387 13.26 31.65 1.58
CA LEU A 387 12.38 31.36 0.44
C LEU A 387 11.89 32.66 -0.20
N MET A 388 12.06 32.77 -1.51
CA MET A 388 11.26 33.72 -2.29
C MET A 388 9.85 33.18 -2.56
N HIS A 389 9.69 31.82 -2.57
CA HIS A 389 8.41 31.14 -2.84
C HIS A 389 8.37 29.74 -2.21
N TRP A 390 7.19 29.25 -1.85
CA TRP A 390 7.04 27.90 -1.30
C TRP A 390 5.91 27.11 -1.96
N CYS A 391 6.09 25.78 -2.01
CA CYS A 391 5.11 24.80 -2.47
C CYS A 391 4.83 23.77 -1.39
N TYR A 392 3.58 23.38 -1.28
CA TYR A 392 3.12 22.36 -0.34
C TYR A 392 2.66 21.11 -1.10
N SER A 393 3.19 19.93 -0.77
CA SER A 393 2.90 18.70 -1.50
C SER A 393 2.05 17.68 -0.75
N GLN A 394 1.74 17.90 0.55
CA GLN A 394 0.96 16.94 1.35
C GLN A 394 -0.20 17.59 2.12
N ASN A 395 -1.35 16.86 2.19
CA ASN A 395 -2.52 17.18 3.00
C ASN A 395 -2.44 16.58 4.42
N GLY A 396 -1.47 17.02 5.24
CA GLY A 396 -1.33 16.54 6.63
C GLY A 396 -1.89 17.53 7.66
N LYS A 397 -2.75 17.08 8.58
CA LYS A 397 -3.35 17.92 9.63
C LYS A 397 -2.32 18.66 10.50
N SER A 398 -1.12 18.10 10.70
CA SER A 398 -0.06 18.72 11.50
C SER A 398 0.62 19.91 10.82
N PHE A 399 0.63 19.99 9.49
CA PHE A 399 1.21 21.08 8.74
C PHE A 399 0.28 22.29 8.69
N VAL A 400 -1.02 22.09 8.50
CA VAL A 400 -2.01 23.18 8.38
C VAL A 400 -2.20 23.95 9.69
N ARG A 401 -2.24 23.28 10.85
CA ARG A 401 -2.47 23.94 12.14
C ARG A 401 -1.37 24.88 12.60
N GLN A 402 -0.12 24.71 12.19
CA GLN A 402 1.00 25.52 12.68
C GLN A 402 1.31 26.75 11.80
N ILE A 403 0.96 26.73 10.52
CA ILE A 403 1.10 27.90 9.64
C ILE A 403 0.13 29.00 10.06
N LEU A 404 -1.12 28.64 10.33
CA LEU A 404 -2.15 29.61 10.76
C LEU A 404 -1.84 30.28 12.10
N LYS A 405 -1.03 29.67 12.98
CA LYS A 405 -0.60 30.30 14.24
C LYS A 405 0.53 31.32 14.06
N LYS A 406 1.41 31.18 13.05
CA LYS A 406 2.50 32.14 12.81
C LYS A 406 2.12 33.31 11.89
N SER A 407 1.17 33.12 10.98
CA SER A 407 0.66 34.25 10.13
C SER A 407 -0.23 35.23 10.90
N LYS A 408 -0.61 34.96 12.14
CA LYS A 408 -1.35 35.88 13.01
C LYS A 408 -0.43 36.74 13.91
N HIS A 409 0.89 36.59 13.81
CA HIS A 409 1.86 37.28 14.65
C HIS A 409 2.95 38.04 13.84
N ASN A 410 2.73 38.31 12.56
CA ASN A 410 3.54 39.28 11.76
C ASN A 410 2.61 40.27 11.08
#